data_1ce10aafe50acf71edd4581cc031e5c2
#
_entry.id   1ce10aafe50acf71edd4581cc031e5c2
#
_cell.length_a   1.000
_cell.length_b   1.000
_cell.length_c   1.000
_cell.angle_alpha   90.00
_cell.angle_beta   90.00
_cell.angle_gamma   90.00
#
_symmetry.space_group_name_H-M   'P 1'
#
loop_
_entity.id
_entity.type
_entity.pdbx_description
1 polymer ?
#
loop_
_entity_poly.entity_id
_entity_poly.type
_entity_poly.pdbx_seq_one_letter_code
_entity_poly.pdbx_strand_id
1 'polypeptide(L)'
;DQAPDFTLPTAGGGHLTLSEAWRDGPVLLVFFPLAFSPRCQEELCALRDDFAVFDDASVRVVGVSVDSPYSLRAWAKEQGYAFDLASDFWPHGEVAGAYGVFRRERGVADRASFLIDRDGVVRSSVVAEAGATRSIEAHRGILAAL
;
A
#
# COMPACT_ATOMS: atom_id res chain seq x y z
N ASP A 1 0.18 4.05 17.47
CA ASP A 1 1.20 2.99 17.55
C ASP A 1 2.28 3.22 16.51
N GLN A 2 3.49 2.79 16.83
CA GLN A 2 4.62 2.89 15.92
C GLN A 2 4.45 1.91 14.76
N ALA A 3 4.56 2.40 13.51
CA ALA A 3 4.48 1.56 12.33
C ALA A 3 5.71 0.65 12.24
N PRO A 4 5.55 -0.65 11.98
CA PRO A 4 6.68 -1.52 11.68
C PRO A 4 7.45 -1.03 10.45
N ASP A 5 8.77 -0.86 10.58
CA ASP A 5 9.62 -0.48 9.46
C ASP A 5 9.95 -1.68 8.59
N PHE A 6 10.26 -1.44 7.32
CA PHE A 6 10.67 -2.50 6.40
C PHE A 6 11.47 -1.93 5.24
N THR A 7 12.18 -2.81 4.56
CA THR A 7 12.84 -2.53 3.29
C THR A 7 12.43 -3.59 2.30
N LEU A 8 11.78 -3.20 1.20
CA LEU A 8 11.27 -4.12 0.19
C LEU A 8 11.70 -3.68 -1.22
N PRO A 9 11.90 -4.65 -2.12
CA PRO A 9 12.12 -4.34 -3.53
C PRO A 9 10.87 -3.72 -4.15
N THR A 10 11.05 -2.83 -5.11
CA THR A 10 9.96 -2.11 -5.76
C THR A 10 9.79 -2.46 -7.23
N ALA A 11 8.63 -2.15 -7.77
CA ALA A 11 8.32 -2.32 -9.19
C ALA A 11 9.26 -1.52 -10.09
N GLY A 12 9.69 -0.34 -9.63
CA GLY A 12 10.60 0.53 -10.38
C GLY A 12 12.06 0.09 -10.36
N GLY A 13 12.38 -0.99 -9.63
CA GLY A 13 13.75 -1.41 -9.34
C GLY A 13 14.25 -0.79 -8.05
N GLY A 14 15.33 -1.33 -7.50
CA GLY A 14 15.83 -0.86 -6.21
C GLY A 14 14.93 -1.27 -5.05
N HIS A 15 15.06 -0.57 -3.95
CA HIS A 15 14.37 -0.88 -2.70
C HIS A 15 13.73 0.37 -2.10
N LEU A 16 12.68 0.17 -1.32
CA LEU A 16 12.04 1.23 -0.54
C LEU A 16 12.14 0.86 0.92
N THR A 17 12.69 1.78 1.73
CA THR A 17 12.72 1.66 3.18
C THR A 17 11.65 2.61 3.73
N LEU A 18 10.68 2.06 4.46
CA LEU A 18 9.52 2.83 4.91
C LEU A 18 9.93 4.01 5.79
N SER A 19 10.86 3.80 6.73
CA SER A 19 11.30 4.88 7.63
C SER A 19 11.96 6.04 6.90
N GLU A 20 12.62 5.80 5.79
CA GLU A 20 13.14 6.87 4.94
C GLU A 20 12.00 7.62 4.26
N ALA A 21 10.99 6.88 3.80
CA ALA A 21 9.82 7.48 3.16
C ALA A 21 9.05 8.40 4.10
N TRP A 22 8.77 7.97 5.34
CA TRP A 22 7.98 8.78 6.25
C TRP A 22 8.72 10.04 6.76
N ARG A 23 10.04 10.06 6.72
CA ARG A 23 10.80 11.27 7.06
C ARG A 23 10.55 12.40 6.07
N ASP A 24 10.29 12.06 4.82
CA ASP A 24 10.01 13.04 3.75
C ASP A 24 8.56 13.52 3.77
N GLY A 25 7.66 12.79 4.38
CA GLY A 25 6.26 13.12 4.47
C GLY A 25 5.41 11.93 4.88
N PRO A 26 4.11 12.16 5.16
CA PRO A 26 3.21 11.07 5.49
C PRO A 26 3.12 10.04 4.37
N VAL A 27 2.87 8.78 4.75
CA VAL A 27 2.75 7.66 3.82
C VAL A 27 1.39 7.00 3.98
N LEU A 28 0.69 6.79 2.86
CA LEU A 28 -0.47 5.92 2.82
C LEU A 28 -0.01 4.55 2.33
N LEU A 29 0.04 3.60 3.25
CA LEU A 29 0.48 2.24 2.97
C LEU A 29 -0.75 1.39 2.65
N VAL A 30 -0.80 0.86 1.43
CA VAL A 30 -1.97 0.16 0.90
C VAL A 30 -1.64 -1.30 0.63
N PHE A 31 -2.04 -2.18 1.54
CA PHE A 31 -1.92 -3.62 1.33
C PHE A 31 -3.05 -4.13 0.43
N PHE A 32 -2.73 -5.02 -0.47
CA PHE A 32 -3.73 -5.65 -1.33
C PHE A 32 -3.34 -7.11 -1.61
N PRO A 33 -4.33 -7.98 -1.88
CA PRO A 33 -4.04 -9.42 -2.07
C PRO A 33 -3.15 -9.74 -3.26
N LEU A 34 -3.55 -9.39 -4.47
CA LEU A 34 -2.82 -9.77 -5.69
C LEU A 34 -3.01 -8.74 -6.80
N ALA A 35 -1.89 -8.41 -7.47
CA ALA A 35 -1.90 -7.64 -8.70
C ALA A 35 -2.77 -8.34 -9.76
N PHE A 36 -3.31 -7.58 -10.68
CA PHE A 36 -4.18 -8.04 -11.77
C PHE A 36 -5.55 -8.59 -11.33
N SER A 37 -5.80 -8.82 -10.05
CA SER A 37 -7.12 -9.26 -9.60
C SER A 37 -8.13 -8.12 -9.74
N PRO A 38 -9.39 -8.41 -10.10
CA PRO A 38 -10.36 -7.34 -10.43
C PRO A 38 -10.59 -6.33 -9.32
N ARG A 39 -10.73 -6.76 -8.07
CA ARG A 39 -10.96 -5.85 -6.94
C ARG A 39 -9.73 -4.99 -6.61
N CYS A 40 -8.55 -5.60 -6.66
CA CYS A 40 -7.32 -4.85 -6.42
C CYS A 40 -7.11 -3.82 -7.52
N GLN A 41 -7.39 -4.18 -8.77
CA GLN A 41 -7.29 -3.24 -9.88
C GLN A 41 -8.27 -2.08 -9.75
N GLU A 42 -9.52 -2.36 -9.34
CA GLU A 42 -10.50 -1.33 -9.07
C GLU A 42 -10.02 -0.34 -8.01
N GLU A 43 -9.52 -0.85 -6.88
CA GLU A 43 -9.05 -0.01 -5.79
C GLU A 43 -7.84 0.85 -6.18
N LEU A 44 -6.85 0.24 -6.81
CA LEU A 44 -5.62 0.96 -7.17
C LEU A 44 -5.81 1.89 -8.36
N CYS A 45 -6.70 1.56 -9.29
CA CYS A 45 -7.07 2.48 -10.37
C CYS A 45 -7.80 3.70 -9.82
N ALA A 46 -8.62 3.56 -8.79
CA ALA A 46 -9.27 4.68 -8.13
C ALA A 46 -8.23 5.61 -7.46
N LEU A 47 -7.22 5.03 -6.81
CA LEU A 47 -6.09 5.81 -6.26
C LEU A 47 -5.27 6.48 -7.35
N ARG A 48 -5.04 5.81 -8.47
CA ARG A 48 -4.36 6.39 -9.64
C ARG A 48 -5.10 7.61 -10.15
N ASP A 49 -6.42 7.49 -10.33
CA ASP A 49 -7.25 8.56 -10.88
C ASP A 49 -7.36 9.76 -9.92
N ASP A 50 -7.19 9.50 -8.63
CA ASP A 50 -7.28 10.52 -7.57
C ASP A 50 -5.89 10.90 -7.00
N PHE A 51 -4.84 10.56 -7.71
CA PHE A 51 -3.46 10.73 -7.23
C PHE A 51 -3.16 12.17 -6.80
N ALA A 52 -3.71 13.17 -7.49
CA ALA A 52 -3.49 14.58 -7.19
C ALA A 52 -3.94 14.94 -5.76
N VAL A 53 -4.99 14.32 -5.23
CA VAL A 53 -5.48 14.57 -3.87
C VAL A 53 -4.40 14.24 -2.84
N PHE A 54 -3.74 13.09 -3.02
CA PHE A 54 -2.69 12.63 -2.11
C PHE A 54 -1.40 13.42 -2.30
N ASP A 55 -1.05 13.70 -3.55
CA ASP A 55 0.14 14.49 -3.88
C ASP A 55 0.03 15.92 -3.35
N ASP A 56 -1.13 16.56 -3.49
CA ASP A 56 -1.39 17.89 -2.96
C ASP A 56 -1.33 17.92 -1.43
N ALA A 57 -1.67 16.83 -0.77
CA ALA A 57 -1.55 16.68 0.68
C ALA A 57 -0.14 16.26 1.11
N SER A 58 0.79 16.13 0.16
CA SER A 58 2.15 15.65 0.37
C SER A 58 2.21 14.23 0.95
N VAL A 59 1.20 13.42 0.65
CA VAL A 59 1.12 12.02 1.08
C VAL A 59 1.63 11.11 -0.03
N ARG A 60 2.64 10.31 0.31
CA ARG A 60 3.18 9.31 -0.61
C ARG A 60 2.36 8.03 -0.50
N VAL A 61 1.85 7.54 -1.63
CA VAL A 61 1.10 6.27 -1.68
C VAL A 61 2.07 5.14 -2.00
N VAL A 62 2.02 4.08 -1.20
CA VAL A 62 2.84 2.87 -1.40
C VAL A 62 1.93 1.65 -1.33
N GLY A 63 1.79 0.95 -2.45
CA GLY A 63 1.06 -0.31 -2.50
C GLY A 63 1.98 -1.49 -2.16
N VAL A 64 1.48 -2.47 -1.43
CA VAL A 64 2.25 -3.65 -1.02
C VAL A 64 1.43 -4.92 -1.26
N SER A 65 2.03 -5.88 -1.95
CA SER A 65 1.45 -7.22 -2.12
C SER A 65 2.55 -8.28 -2.10
N VAL A 66 2.13 -9.56 -2.11
CA VAL A 66 3.06 -10.69 -2.17
C VAL A 66 3.55 -10.99 -3.59
N ASP A 67 3.12 -10.23 -4.58
CA ASP A 67 3.58 -10.41 -5.97
C ASP A 67 5.06 -10.09 -6.10
N SER A 68 5.71 -10.70 -7.11
CA SER A 68 7.11 -10.40 -7.40
C SER A 68 7.26 -8.95 -7.91
N PRO A 69 8.47 -8.35 -7.80
CA PRO A 69 8.71 -7.02 -8.37
C PRO A 69 8.42 -6.96 -9.87
N TYR A 70 8.67 -8.05 -10.58
CA TYR A 70 8.43 -8.12 -12.02
C TYR A 70 6.95 -8.05 -12.36
N SER A 71 6.12 -8.79 -11.63
CA SER A 71 4.65 -8.73 -11.80
C SER A 71 4.12 -7.35 -11.48
N LEU A 72 4.59 -6.74 -10.40
CA LEU A 72 4.19 -5.39 -10.01
C LEU A 72 4.60 -4.36 -11.06
N ARG A 73 5.78 -4.52 -11.65
CA ARG A 73 6.24 -3.63 -12.72
C ARG A 73 5.33 -3.70 -13.94
N ALA A 74 4.98 -4.91 -14.36
CA ALA A 74 4.09 -5.11 -15.50
C ALA A 74 2.72 -4.50 -15.26
N TRP A 75 2.18 -4.68 -14.06
CA TRP A 75 0.88 -4.15 -13.68
C TRP A 75 0.88 -2.61 -13.60
N ALA A 76 1.90 -2.04 -12.97
CA ALA A 76 2.04 -0.59 -12.88
C ALA A 76 2.15 0.06 -14.26
N LYS A 77 2.90 -0.56 -15.17
CA LYS A 77 3.07 -0.08 -16.54
C LYS A 77 1.75 -0.14 -17.32
N GLU A 78 1.05 -1.27 -17.22
CA GLU A 78 -0.23 -1.47 -17.92
C GLU A 78 -1.29 -0.48 -17.45
N GLN A 79 -1.38 -0.24 -16.13
CA GLN A 79 -2.40 0.61 -15.54
C GLN A 79 -1.98 2.07 -15.37
N GLY A 80 -0.72 2.40 -15.61
CA GLY A 80 -0.23 3.78 -15.46
C GLY A 80 -0.16 4.27 -14.04
N TYR A 81 0.18 3.42 -13.08
CA TYR A 81 0.34 3.83 -11.68
C TYR A 81 1.60 4.67 -11.50
N ALA A 82 1.45 5.86 -10.91
CA ALA A 82 2.57 6.74 -10.59
C ALA A 82 3.10 6.54 -9.17
N PHE A 83 2.34 5.87 -8.31
CA PHE A 83 2.77 5.57 -6.95
C PHE A 83 3.64 4.31 -6.89
N ASP A 84 4.35 4.15 -5.77
CA ASP A 84 5.24 3.00 -5.59
C ASP A 84 4.46 1.71 -5.33
N LEU A 85 4.96 0.61 -5.87
CA LEU A 85 4.50 -0.74 -5.55
C LEU A 85 5.68 -1.53 -4.99
N ALA A 86 5.54 -2.03 -3.78
CA ALA A 86 6.59 -2.79 -3.08
C ALA A 86 6.20 -4.27 -2.96
N SER A 87 7.20 -5.14 -3.08
CA SER A 87 7.01 -6.58 -3.12
C SER A 87 7.31 -7.24 -1.78
N ASP A 88 6.29 -7.81 -1.15
CA ASP A 88 6.39 -8.60 0.07
C ASP A 88 6.48 -10.10 -0.28
N PHE A 89 7.17 -10.40 -1.40
CA PHE A 89 7.28 -11.74 -1.93
C PHE A 89 8.11 -12.66 -1.03
N TRP A 90 9.23 -12.14 -0.48
CA TRP A 90 10.11 -12.95 0.33
C TRP A 90 10.82 -12.16 1.44
N PRO A 91 10.82 -12.61 2.70
CA PRO A 91 10.02 -13.77 3.17
C PRO A 91 8.53 -13.53 2.95
N HIS A 92 7.85 -14.52 2.45
CA HIS A 92 6.49 -14.38 1.90
C HIS A 92 5.51 -13.82 2.93
N GLY A 93 5.01 -12.60 2.69
CA GLY A 93 4.03 -11.97 3.56
C GLY A 93 4.57 -11.48 4.90
N GLU A 94 5.88 -11.40 5.07
CA GLU A 94 6.49 -10.98 6.34
C GLU A 94 6.02 -9.59 6.77
N VAL A 95 5.97 -8.64 5.85
CA VAL A 95 5.56 -7.27 6.17
C VAL A 95 4.06 -7.21 6.48
N ALA A 96 3.23 -7.87 5.67
CA ALA A 96 1.79 -7.96 5.96
C ALA A 96 1.56 -8.61 7.34
N GLY A 97 2.34 -9.63 7.69
CA GLY A 97 2.29 -10.25 9.00
C GLY A 97 2.65 -9.30 10.14
N ALA A 98 3.66 -8.46 9.94
CA ALA A 98 4.06 -7.46 10.93
C ALA A 98 2.96 -6.42 11.19
N TYR A 99 2.14 -6.14 10.19
CA TYR A 99 0.98 -5.24 10.31
C TYR A 99 -0.29 -5.97 10.74
N GLY A 100 -0.24 -7.28 10.95
CA GLY A 100 -1.38 -8.08 11.38
C GLY A 100 -2.43 -8.30 10.29
N VAL A 101 -2.04 -8.19 9.02
CA VAL A 101 -2.98 -8.27 7.89
C VAL A 101 -2.63 -9.37 6.88
N PHE A 102 -1.88 -10.36 7.29
CA PHE A 102 -1.54 -11.50 6.43
C PHE A 102 -2.51 -12.66 6.64
N ARG A 103 -3.13 -13.14 5.56
CA ARG A 103 -4.01 -14.32 5.59
C ARG A 103 -3.22 -15.57 5.24
N ARG A 104 -2.88 -16.34 6.25
CA ARG A 104 -2.08 -17.56 6.08
C ARG A 104 -2.74 -18.60 5.20
N GLU A 105 -4.04 -18.78 5.33
CA GLU A 105 -4.80 -19.79 4.58
C GLU A 105 -4.87 -19.48 3.07
N ARG A 106 -4.60 -18.24 2.69
CA ARG A 106 -4.64 -17.82 1.28
C ARG A 106 -3.28 -17.35 0.78
N GLY A 107 -2.33 -17.12 1.67
CA GLY A 107 -0.99 -16.66 1.31
C GLY A 107 -0.94 -15.24 0.77
N VAL A 108 -1.89 -14.40 1.12
CA VAL A 108 -2.00 -13.01 0.63
C VAL A 108 -2.34 -12.06 1.78
N ALA A 109 -2.14 -10.77 1.54
CA ALA A 109 -2.55 -9.74 2.49
C ALA A 109 -4.06 -9.48 2.42
N ASP A 110 -4.60 -9.00 3.53
CA ASP A 110 -5.93 -8.39 3.55
C ASP A 110 -5.91 -7.06 2.79
N ARG A 111 -7.09 -6.54 2.44
CA ARG A 111 -7.24 -5.18 1.91
C ARG A 111 -7.23 -4.21 3.09
N ALA A 112 -6.05 -3.72 3.44
CA ALA A 112 -5.86 -2.85 4.59
C ALA A 112 -4.97 -1.67 4.21
N SER A 113 -5.32 -0.49 4.70
CA SER A 113 -4.56 0.73 4.45
C SER A 113 -4.23 1.41 5.77
N PHE A 114 -3.02 1.95 5.87
CA PHE A 114 -2.52 2.62 7.08
C PHE A 114 -1.95 3.98 6.70
N LEU A 115 -2.39 5.01 7.38
CA LEU A 115 -1.81 6.35 7.24
C LEU A 115 -0.74 6.52 8.32
N ILE A 116 0.48 6.76 7.89
CA ILE A 116 1.66 6.86 8.77
C ILE A 116 2.19 8.28 8.66
N ASP A 117 2.40 8.94 9.81
CA ASP A 117 2.92 10.30 9.83
C ASP A 117 4.46 10.36 9.73
N ARG A 118 5.00 11.56 9.74
CA ARG A 118 6.45 11.81 9.62
C ARG A 118 7.28 11.22 10.75
N ASP A 119 6.65 10.89 11.87
CA ASP A 119 7.31 10.28 13.02
C ASP A 119 7.20 8.75 13.01
N GLY A 120 6.57 8.19 11.98
CA GLY A 120 6.36 6.75 11.85
C GLY A 120 5.20 6.24 12.69
N VAL A 121 4.29 7.11 13.10
CA VAL A 121 3.12 6.72 13.91
C VAL A 121 1.91 6.49 13.00
N VAL A 122 1.22 5.37 13.21
CA VAL A 122 -0.03 5.08 12.49
C VAL A 122 -1.13 5.99 13.04
N ARG A 123 -1.64 6.88 12.18
CA ARG A 123 -2.68 7.85 12.54
C ARG A 123 -4.09 7.38 12.25
N SER A 124 -4.25 6.56 11.22
CA SER A 124 -5.55 6.05 10.82
C SER A 124 -5.38 4.78 10.02
N SER A 125 -6.42 3.96 9.97
CA SER A 125 -6.41 2.74 9.18
C SER A 125 -7.80 2.43 8.63
N VAL A 126 -7.82 1.68 7.53
CA VAL A 126 -9.05 1.14 6.92
C VAL A 126 -8.77 -0.30 6.60
N VAL A 127 -9.64 -1.20 7.06
CA VAL A 127 -9.57 -2.62 6.72
C VAL A 127 -10.91 -3.00 6.09
N ALA A 128 -10.87 -3.47 4.84
CA ALA A 128 -12.06 -3.93 4.17
C ALA A 128 -12.45 -5.32 4.67
N GLU A 129 -13.73 -5.54 4.86
CA GLU A 129 -14.25 -6.88 5.18
C GLU A 129 -14.02 -7.82 4.00
N ALA A 130 -14.03 -9.13 4.28
CA ALA A 130 -13.88 -10.15 3.25
C ALA A 130 -14.93 -9.96 2.14
N GLY A 131 -14.46 -9.89 0.90
CA GLY A 131 -15.34 -9.71 -0.25
C GLY A 131 -15.70 -8.25 -0.57
N ALA A 132 -15.29 -7.29 0.25
CA ALA A 132 -15.53 -5.87 0.02
C ALA A 132 -14.28 -5.16 -0.51
N THR A 133 -14.47 -4.01 -1.17
CA THR A 133 -13.39 -3.11 -1.59
C THR A 133 -13.34 -1.90 -0.69
N ARG A 134 -12.17 -1.27 -0.60
CA ARG A 134 -12.01 0.04 0.06
C ARG A 134 -12.39 1.11 -0.95
N SER A 135 -13.33 1.99 -0.58
CA SER A 135 -13.73 3.08 -1.47
C SER A 135 -12.67 4.19 -1.52
N ILE A 136 -12.70 4.98 -2.58
CA ILE A 136 -11.81 6.16 -2.65
C ILE A 136 -12.18 7.18 -1.57
N GLU A 137 -13.45 7.27 -1.19
CA GLU A 137 -13.92 8.11 -0.10
C GLU A 137 -13.32 7.68 1.23
N ALA A 138 -13.19 6.38 1.47
CA ALA A 138 -12.53 5.86 2.67
C ALA A 138 -11.05 6.28 2.70
N HIS A 139 -10.35 6.19 1.58
CA HIS A 139 -8.97 6.63 1.48
C HIS A 139 -8.81 8.13 1.66
N ARG A 140 -9.70 8.94 1.08
CA ARG A 140 -9.70 10.39 1.28
C ARG A 140 -9.98 10.73 2.73
N GLY A 141 -10.92 10.01 3.35
CA GLY A 141 -11.34 10.23 4.73
C GLY A 141 -10.23 10.08 5.76
N ILE A 142 -9.31 9.13 5.53
CA ILE A 142 -8.22 8.92 6.50
C ILE A 142 -7.19 10.04 6.49
N LEU A 143 -7.14 10.86 5.43
CA LEU A 143 -6.27 12.04 5.38
C LEU A 143 -6.62 13.07 6.45
N ALA A 144 -7.85 13.06 6.93
CA ALA A 144 -8.30 13.97 7.99
C ALA A 144 -7.56 13.75 9.32
N ALA A 145 -6.88 12.61 9.47
CA ALA A 145 -6.09 12.30 10.67
C ALA A 145 -4.70 12.95 10.69
N LEU A 146 -4.32 13.65 9.63
CA LEU A 146 -3.03 14.34 9.55
C LEU A 146 -3.01 15.64 10.34
#